data_1fe9eb3c1566291508fa0812f2ab7062
#
_entry.id   1fe9eb3c1566291508fa0812f2ab7062
#
_cell.length_a   1.000
_cell.length_b   1.000
_cell.length_c   1.000
_cell.angle_alpha   90.00
_cell.angle_beta   90.00
_cell.angle_gamma   90.00
#
_symmetry.space_group_name_H-M   'P 1'
#
loop_
_entity.id
_entity.type
_entity.pdbx_description
1 polymer ?
#
loop_
_entity_poly.entity_id
_entity_poly.type
_entity_poly.pdbx_seq_one_letter_code
_entity_poly.pdbx_strand_id
1 'polypeptide(L)' 'PEVVIHMAAQALVRRSYADPVESFATNVMGTVNLLDIARDLPGLRAVVNVTSDKCYANDGSGRAFAEDDPMGGHDPYS' A
#
# COMPACT_ATOMS: atom_id res chain seq x y z
N PRO A 1 -3.64 2.64 -21.20
CA PRO A 1 -3.21 1.25 -20.88
C PRO A 1 -4.41 0.40 -20.53
N GLU A 2 -4.30 -0.90 -20.75
CA GLU A 2 -5.31 -1.86 -20.33
C GLU A 2 -5.12 -2.33 -18.89
N VAL A 3 -3.88 -2.35 -18.41
CA VAL A 3 -3.53 -2.77 -17.05
C VAL A 3 -2.56 -1.77 -16.46
N VAL A 4 -2.80 -1.40 -15.22
CA VAL A 4 -1.88 -0.58 -14.42
C VAL A 4 -1.44 -1.41 -13.22
N ILE A 5 -0.13 -1.48 -12.98
CA ILE A 5 0.43 -2.12 -11.80
C ILE A 5 1.13 -1.05 -10.97
N HIS A 6 0.57 -0.75 -9.80
CA HIS A 6 1.08 0.27 -8.89
C HIS A 6 2.00 -0.38 -7.86
N MET A 7 3.29 -0.04 -7.94
CA MET A 7 4.32 -0.54 -7.03
C MET A 7 5.10 0.59 -6.36
N ALA A 8 4.72 1.84 -6.59
CA ALA A 8 5.44 2.99 -6.08
C ALA A 8 5.14 3.20 -4.60
N ALA A 9 6.17 3.18 -3.77
CA ALA A 9 6.03 3.35 -2.33
C ALA A 9 7.33 3.84 -1.69
N GLN A 10 7.21 4.48 -0.53
CA GLN A 10 8.31 4.64 0.42
C GLN A 10 8.27 3.43 1.36
N ALA A 11 9.21 2.50 1.19
CA ALA A 11 9.16 1.17 1.82
C ALA A 11 10.08 1.03 3.04
N LEU A 12 10.83 2.07 3.39
CA LEU A 12 11.79 2.00 4.49
C LEU A 12 11.10 2.34 5.82
N VAL A 13 11.02 1.35 6.71
CA VAL A 13 10.34 1.51 8.01
C VAL A 13 11.01 2.58 8.86
N ARG A 14 12.35 2.59 8.94
CA ARG A 14 13.07 3.63 9.69
C ARG A 14 12.77 5.03 9.18
N ARG A 15 12.69 5.22 7.88
CA ARG A 15 12.34 6.51 7.27
C ARG A 15 10.91 6.88 7.62
N SER A 16 10.00 5.93 7.73
CA SER A 16 8.62 6.19 8.12
C SER A 16 8.51 6.75 9.55
N TYR A 17 9.37 6.31 10.47
CA TYR A 17 9.45 6.90 11.80
C TYR A 17 10.05 8.32 11.77
N ALA A 18 11.09 8.53 10.96
CA ALA A 18 11.75 9.84 10.87
C ALA A 18 10.86 10.88 10.17
N ASP A 19 10.11 10.46 9.16
CA ASP A 19 9.21 11.34 8.38
C ASP A 19 7.91 10.59 8.04
N PRO A 20 6.98 10.49 8.99
CA PRO A 20 5.71 9.82 8.75
C PRO A 20 4.85 10.54 7.70
N VAL A 21 4.94 11.85 7.60
CA VAL A 21 4.18 12.63 6.61
C VAL A 21 4.57 12.23 5.20
N GLU A 22 5.85 12.08 4.91
CA GLU A 22 6.33 11.61 3.60
C GLU A 22 5.80 10.20 3.30
N SER A 23 5.84 9.29 4.27
CA SER A 23 5.38 7.92 4.08
C SER A 23 3.88 7.87 3.77
N PHE A 24 3.06 8.62 4.50
CA PHE A 24 1.62 8.72 4.22
C PHE A 24 1.35 9.42 2.90
N ALA A 25 2.06 10.50 2.58
CA ALA A 25 1.88 11.20 1.32
C ALA A 25 2.21 10.31 0.12
N THR A 26 3.31 9.59 0.19
CA THR A 26 3.73 8.68 -0.89
C THR A 26 2.80 7.46 -0.99
N ASN A 27 2.55 6.79 0.11
CA ASN A 27 1.88 5.49 0.09
C ASN A 27 0.36 5.62 0.03
N VAL A 28 -0.23 6.51 0.82
CA VAL A 28 -1.68 6.70 0.84
C VAL A 28 -2.11 7.63 -0.29
N MET A 29 -1.60 8.86 -0.30
CA MET A 29 -2.02 9.84 -1.29
C MET A 29 -1.55 9.50 -2.70
N GLY A 30 -0.37 8.92 -2.85
CA GLY A 30 0.10 8.43 -4.15
C GLY A 30 -0.84 7.37 -4.73
N THR A 31 -1.31 6.46 -3.91
CA THR A 31 -2.29 5.44 -4.32
C THR A 31 -3.65 6.07 -4.64
N VAL A 32 -4.13 6.99 -3.80
CA VAL A 32 -5.39 7.72 -4.05
C VAL A 32 -5.33 8.47 -5.37
N ASN A 33 -4.25 9.20 -5.62
CA ASN A 33 -4.07 9.98 -6.84
C ASN A 33 -4.06 9.07 -8.08
N LEU A 34 -3.37 7.93 -8.00
CA LEU A 34 -3.36 6.97 -9.11
C LEU A 34 -4.75 6.41 -9.39
N LEU A 35 -5.49 6.01 -8.36
CA LEU A 35 -6.83 5.47 -8.51
C LEU A 35 -7.82 6.51 -9.03
N ASP A 36 -7.65 7.77 -8.62
CA ASP A 36 -8.46 8.87 -9.13
C ASP A 36 -8.28 9.06 -10.64
N ILE A 37 -7.04 9.03 -11.10
CA ILE A 37 -6.73 9.11 -12.54
C ILE A 37 -7.22 7.85 -13.27
N ALA A 38 -7.04 6.68 -12.67
CA ALA A 38 -7.35 5.40 -13.29
C ALA A 38 -8.82 5.29 -13.69
N ARG A 39 -9.73 5.85 -12.91
CA ARG A 39 -11.18 5.78 -13.21
C ARG A 39 -11.56 6.48 -14.52
N ASP A 40 -10.72 7.39 -15.00
CA ASP A 40 -10.97 8.15 -16.22
C ASP A 40 -10.11 7.69 -17.41
N LEU A 41 -9.28 6.68 -17.24
CA LEU A 41 -8.44 6.17 -18.33
C LEU A 41 -9.23 5.30 -19.30
N PRO A 42 -9.32 5.68 -20.60
CA PRO A 42 -10.04 4.89 -21.59
C PRO A 42 -9.33 3.54 -21.81
N GLY A 43 -10.11 2.49 -21.90
CA GLY A 43 -9.60 1.15 -22.16
C GLY A 43 -8.96 0.45 -20.97
N LEU A 44 -8.92 1.06 -19.80
CA LEU A 44 -8.40 0.42 -18.59
C LEU A 44 -9.32 -0.70 -18.15
N ARG A 45 -8.75 -1.89 -17.93
CA ARG A 45 -9.48 -3.10 -17.56
C ARG A 45 -9.16 -3.60 -16.16
N ALA A 46 -7.95 -3.32 -15.66
CA ALA A 46 -7.54 -3.78 -14.34
C ALA A 46 -6.48 -2.86 -13.73
N VAL A 47 -6.53 -2.73 -12.42
CA VAL A 47 -5.48 -2.09 -11.62
C VAL A 47 -5.02 -3.10 -10.57
N VAL A 48 -3.72 -3.35 -10.51
CA VAL A 48 -3.09 -4.15 -9.45
C VAL A 48 -2.35 -3.19 -8.53
N ASN A 49 -2.79 -3.14 -7.28
CA ASN A 49 -2.13 -2.34 -6.25
C ASN A 49 -1.29 -3.26 -5.37
N VAL A 50 0.03 -3.15 -5.49
CA VAL A 50 0.96 -3.96 -4.71
C VAL A 50 1.11 -3.34 -3.33
N THR A 51 0.76 -4.08 -2.31
CA THR A 51 0.87 -3.69 -0.92
C THR A 51 2.00 -4.47 -0.21
N SER A 52 1.87 -4.71 1.08
CA SER A 52 2.88 -5.38 1.89
C SER A 52 2.19 -6.28 2.91
N ASP A 53 2.84 -7.36 3.30
CA ASP A 53 2.41 -8.21 4.42
C ASP A 53 2.37 -7.44 5.75
N LYS A 54 3.10 -6.34 5.84
CA LYS A 54 3.10 -5.48 7.04
C LYS A 54 1.77 -4.77 7.29
N CYS A 55 0.83 -4.83 6.36
CA CYS A 55 -0.51 -4.32 6.57
C CYS A 55 -1.33 -5.18 7.55
N TYR A 56 -0.94 -6.42 7.77
CA TYR A 56 -1.64 -7.30 8.71
C TYR A 56 -1.19 -7.09 10.14
N ALA A 57 -2.14 -7.28 11.08
CA ALA A 57 -1.83 -7.32 12.49
C ALA A 57 -1.02 -8.59 12.79
N ASN A 58 0.29 -8.42 13.06
CA ASN A 58 1.18 -9.54 13.32
C ASN A 58 1.29 -9.78 14.83
N ASP A 59 0.80 -10.92 15.28
CA ASP A 59 0.85 -11.33 16.69
C ASP A 59 2.12 -12.09 17.08
N GLY A 60 3.05 -12.27 16.13
CA GLY A 60 4.30 -12.99 16.36
C GLY A 60 4.18 -14.51 16.29
N SER A 61 3.03 -15.04 15.89
CA SER A 61 2.80 -16.49 15.84
C SER A 61 3.54 -17.19 14.70
N GLY A 62 4.04 -16.44 13.72
CA GLY A 62 4.70 -17.00 12.53
C GLY A 62 3.72 -17.60 11.51
N ARG A 63 2.44 -17.42 11.73
CA ARG A 63 1.37 -17.90 10.85
C ARG A 63 1.36 -17.12 9.53
N ALA A 64 1.08 -17.81 8.42
CA ALA A 64 0.83 -17.16 7.14
C ALA A 64 -0.51 -16.41 7.16
N PHE A 65 -0.55 -15.23 6.53
CA PHE A 65 -1.75 -14.41 6.48
C PHE A 65 -2.64 -14.76 5.28
N ALA A 66 -3.93 -14.59 5.46
CA ALA A 66 -4.95 -14.72 4.41
C ALA A 66 -5.71 -13.40 4.25
N GLU A 67 -6.52 -13.29 3.18
CA GLU A 67 -7.18 -12.04 2.79
C GLU A 67 -8.12 -11.48 3.87
N ASP A 68 -8.70 -12.33 4.69
CA ASP A 68 -9.63 -11.95 5.75
C ASP A 68 -8.99 -11.77 7.13
N ASP A 69 -7.66 -11.90 7.22
CA ASP A 69 -6.97 -11.68 8.48
C ASP A 69 -7.00 -10.20 8.90
N PRO A 70 -6.99 -9.93 10.23
CA PRO A 70 -7.05 -8.56 10.73
C PRO A 70 -5.90 -7.70 10.25
N MET A 71 -6.19 -6.45 9.91
CA MET A 71 -5.20 -5.47 9.51
C MET A 71 -4.77 -4.62 10.69
N GLY A 72 -3.53 -4.18 10.67
CA GLY A 72 -2.98 -3.31 11.69
C GLY A 72 -1.46 -3.30 11.67
N GLY A 73 -0.86 -2.14 11.88
CA GLY A 73 0.60 -2.00 11.86
C GLY A 73 1.12 -1.36 13.14
N HIS A 74 2.43 -1.50 13.37
CA HIS A 74 3.11 -0.95 14.53
C HIS A 74 3.93 0.30 14.19
N ASP A 75 4.03 0.66 12.92
CA ASP A 75 4.84 1.77 12.44
C ASP A 75 4.11 2.53 11.32
N PRO A 76 4.56 3.77 10.98
CA PRO A 76 3.88 4.58 9.98
C PRO A 76 3.84 3.96 8.58
N TYR A 77 4.82 3.14 8.21
CA TYR A 77 4.81 2.42 6.95
C TYR A 77 3.67 1.40 6.91
N SER A 78 3.52 0.63 7.99
CA SER A 78 2.50 -0.44 8.08
C SER A 78 1.08 0.10 8.10
#